data_5448106e64419c578a698130716e4e59
#
_entry.id   5448106e64419c578a698130716e4e59
#
_cell.length_a   1.000
_cell.length_b   1.000
_cell.length_c   1.000
_cell.angle_alpha   90.00
_cell.angle_beta   90.00
_cell.angle_gamma   90.00
#
_symmetry.space_group_name_H-M   'P 1'
#
loop_
_entity.id
_entity.type
_entity.pdbx_description
1 polymer ?
#
loop_
_entity_poly.entity_id
_entity_poly.type
_entity_poly.pdbx_seq_one_letter_code
_entity_poly.pdbx_strand_id
1 'polypeptide(L)'
;MTPFESIEHISEPVITKSVEAQNMDDLPKLIETLQQVAKEDPTIQVEINEDTGEHLISGQGELHLEVIGQRIERNQGIPINTGEPIVVYREAPQNESREVEGRSPNNHNRFYISIEPLGEDIVETIKMGEASMDMPELERREALQEAGMDKDDSQNIEHIHGTNILLDETKGIQHLNETMELVIEGLEEALDDGPLASEPVQGSLIRLHDARLHEDAIHRGPAQVIPAVREAVHNALIDASIKLLEPIQQVRIDVPNDHMGAASGEIQAAVAASTICTRKAT
;
A
#
# COMPACT_ATOMS: atom_id res chain seq x y z
N MET A 1 -18.91 -27.24 -2.43
CA MET A 1 -18.06 -26.62 -3.47
C MET A 1 -17.09 -25.74 -2.74
N THR A 2 -15.81 -26.02 -2.76
CA THR A 2 -14.78 -25.11 -2.29
C THR A 2 -14.80 -23.90 -3.23
N PRO A 3 -14.81 -22.65 -2.71
CA PRO A 3 -14.67 -21.48 -3.56
C PRO A 3 -13.33 -21.59 -4.32
N PHE A 4 -13.30 -21.10 -5.54
CA PHE A 4 -12.04 -20.94 -6.26
C PHE A 4 -11.19 -19.93 -5.51
N GLU A 5 -9.91 -20.23 -5.32
CA GLU A 5 -8.94 -19.25 -4.81
C GLU A 5 -8.94 -18.04 -5.75
N SER A 6 -8.97 -16.84 -5.18
CA SER A 6 -8.78 -15.63 -5.96
C SER A 6 -7.35 -15.64 -6.51
N ILE A 7 -7.20 -15.38 -7.81
CA ILE A 7 -5.87 -15.21 -8.38
C ILE A 7 -5.41 -13.81 -7.96
N GLU A 8 -4.54 -13.73 -6.97
CA GLU A 8 -3.86 -12.50 -6.63
C GLU A 8 -2.70 -12.28 -7.61
N HIS A 9 -2.79 -11.22 -8.40
CA HIS A 9 -1.69 -10.81 -9.26
C HIS A 9 -0.75 -9.89 -8.49
N ILE A 10 0.52 -10.26 -8.51
CA ILE A 10 1.65 -9.66 -7.80
C ILE A 10 2.02 -8.25 -8.33
N SER A 11 1.32 -7.76 -9.33
CA SER A 11 1.69 -6.54 -10.03
C SER A 11 0.92 -5.34 -9.49
N GLU A 12 1.59 -4.48 -8.74
CA GLU A 12 1.02 -3.22 -8.26
C GLU A 12 0.71 -2.27 -9.42
N PRO A 13 -0.38 -1.49 -9.34
CA PRO A 13 -0.67 -0.46 -10.30
C PRO A 13 0.37 0.67 -10.20
N VAL A 14 0.69 1.29 -11.33
CA VAL A 14 1.67 2.39 -11.42
C VAL A 14 1.04 3.71 -11.84
N ILE A 15 -0.15 3.68 -12.40
CA ILE A 15 -0.90 4.86 -12.86
C ILE A 15 -2.35 4.74 -12.44
N THR A 16 -2.89 5.85 -11.98
CA THR A 16 -4.31 6.02 -11.63
C THR A 16 -4.95 7.08 -12.52
N LYS A 17 -6.17 6.86 -12.96
CA LYS A 17 -7.00 7.86 -13.65
C LYS A 17 -8.37 7.94 -12.97
N SER A 18 -8.92 9.13 -12.84
CA SER A 18 -10.34 9.29 -12.49
C SER A 18 -11.21 8.90 -13.68
N VAL A 19 -12.35 8.29 -13.41
CA VAL A 19 -13.35 7.88 -14.39
C VAL A 19 -14.72 8.37 -13.96
N GLU A 20 -15.37 9.12 -14.83
CA GLU A 20 -16.71 9.69 -14.60
C GLU A 20 -17.64 9.29 -15.74
N ALA A 21 -18.90 9.02 -15.43
CA ALA A 21 -19.93 8.88 -16.46
C ALA A 21 -20.27 10.25 -17.05
N GLN A 22 -20.36 10.35 -18.39
CA GLN A 22 -20.81 11.61 -19.02
C GLN A 22 -22.24 11.98 -18.64
N ASN A 23 -23.08 10.98 -18.35
CA ASN A 23 -24.46 11.17 -17.90
C ASN A 23 -24.60 10.62 -16.49
N MET A 24 -25.18 11.40 -15.58
CA MET A 24 -25.44 10.97 -14.19
C MET A 24 -26.34 9.73 -14.09
N ASP A 25 -27.24 9.52 -15.05
CA ASP A 25 -28.14 8.36 -15.11
C ASP A 25 -27.37 7.04 -15.34
N ASP A 26 -26.17 7.11 -15.94
CA ASP A 26 -25.30 5.96 -16.21
C ASP A 26 -24.38 5.61 -15.03
N LEU A 27 -24.30 6.45 -14.00
CA LEU A 27 -23.39 6.30 -12.86
C LEU A 27 -23.55 4.96 -12.13
N PRO A 28 -24.76 4.48 -11.76
CA PRO A 28 -24.89 3.19 -11.09
C PRO A 28 -24.38 2.03 -11.95
N LYS A 29 -24.62 2.10 -13.26
CA LYS A 29 -24.16 1.09 -14.21
C LYS A 29 -22.62 1.15 -14.39
N LEU A 30 -22.03 2.35 -14.35
CA LEU A 30 -20.58 2.51 -14.37
C LEU A 30 -19.93 1.84 -13.15
N ILE A 31 -20.46 2.07 -11.94
CA ILE A 31 -19.96 1.48 -10.69
C ILE A 31 -19.99 -0.06 -10.77
N GLU A 32 -21.12 -0.66 -11.17
CA GLU A 32 -21.23 -2.10 -11.36
C GLU A 32 -20.21 -2.61 -12.39
N THR A 33 -20.02 -1.87 -13.48
CA THR A 33 -19.05 -2.23 -14.54
C THR A 33 -17.62 -2.16 -14.05
N LEU A 34 -17.25 -1.13 -13.28
CA LEU A 34 -15.91 -1.00 -12.71
C LEU A 34 -15.61 -2.14 -11.74
N GLN A 35 -16.56 -2.49 -10.87
CA GLN A 35 -16.44 -3.63 -9.95
C GLN A 35 -16.31 -4.96 -10.70
N GLN A 36 -17.00 -5.10 -11.85
CA GLN A 36 -16.88 -6.29 -12.69
C GLN A 36 -15.50 -6.34 -13.37
N VAL A 37 -14.99 -5.21 -13.88
CA VAL A 37 -13.67 -5.12 -14.50
C VAL A 37 -12.57 -5.51 -13.50
N ALA A 38 -12.64 -5.03 -12.27
CA ALA A 38 -11.68 -5.40 -11.22
C ALA A 38 -11.70 -6.90 -10.87
N LYS A 39 -12.86 -7.57 -11.01
CA LYS A 39 -12.96 -9.02 -10.83
C LYS A 39 -12.45 -9.82 -12.03
N GLU A 40 -12.59 -9.28 -13.24
CA GLU A 40 -12.13 -9.93 -14.49
C GLU A 40 -10.64 -9.75 -14.73
N ASP A 41 -10.07 -8.61 -14.30
CA ASP A 41 -8.68 -8.27 -14.46
C ASP A 41 -8.08 -7.88 -13.10
N PRO A 42 -7.39 -8.80 -12.42
CA PRO A 42 -6.83 -8.55 -11.09
C PRO A 42 -5.64 -7.57 -11.10
N THR A 43 -5.16 -7.13 -12.27
CA THR A 43 -4.16 -6.07 -12.39
C THR A 43 -4.77 -4.67 -12.35
N ILE A 44 -6.10 -4.58 -12.32
CA ILE A 44 -6.88 -3.35 -12.18
C ILE A 44 -7.39 -3.21 -10.75
N GLN A 45 -7.09 -2.08 -10.14
CA GLN A 45 -7.70 -1.67 -8.88
C GLN A 45 -8.73 -0.59 -9.14
N VAL A 46 -9.86 -0.70 -8.47
CA VAL A 46 -10.95 0.28 -8.56
C VAL A 46 -11.25 0.78 -7.15
N GLU A 47 -11.15 2.07 -6.98
CA GLU A 47 -11.52 2.76 -5.76
C GLU A 47 -12.75 3.65 -6.04
N ILE A 48 -13.76 3.50 -5.21
CA ILE A 48 -15.01 4.26 -5.31
C ILE A 48 -15.11 5.12 -4.07
N ASN A 49 -14.87 6.41 -4.21
CA ASN A 49 -15.06 7.36 -3.13
C ASN A 49 -16.51 7.86 -3.14
N GLU A 50 -17.32 7.33 -2.24
CA GLU A 50 -18.75 7.69 -2.13
C GLU A 50 -18.94 9.12 -1.61
N ASP A 51 -17.99 9.66 -0.85
CA ASP A 51 -18.07 11.00 -0.26
C ASP A 51 -17.78 12.10 -1.29
N THR A 52 -16.80 11.90 -2.16
CA THR A 52 -16.44 12.86 -3.22
C THR A 52 -17.17 12.57 -4.54
N GLY A 53 -17.68 11.37 -4.71
CA GLY A 53 -18.27 10.89 -5.97
C GLY A 53 -17.24 10.60 -7.05
N GLU A 54 -15.95 10.56 -6.71
CA GLU A 54 -14.87 10.21 -7.61
C GLU A 54 -14.69 8.69 -7.70
N HIS A 55 -14.44 8.22 -8.91
CA HIS A 55 -14.15 6.82 -9.19
C HIS A 55 -12.76 6.77 -9.78
N LEU A 56 -11.85 6.08 -9.10
CA LEU A 56 -10.47 5.93 -9.52
C LEU A 56 -10.24 4.52 -10.08
N ILE A 57 -9.49 4.45 -11.18
CA ILE A 57 -9.06 3.19 -11.78
C ILE A 57 -7.54 3.22 -11.90
N SER A 58 -6.91 2.24 -11.31
CA SER A 58 -5.46 2.10 -11.28
C SER A 58 -5.03 0.85 -12.03
N GLY A 59 -3.93 0.94 -12.78
CA GLY A 59 -3.46 -0.15 -13.63
C GLY A 59 -1.98 -0.04 -13.98
N GLN A 60 -1.53 -0.95 -14.85
CA GLN A 60 -0.13 -1.17 -15.22
C GLN A 60 0.48 -0.08 -16.12
N GLY A 61 -0.35 0.80 -16.68
CA GLY A 61 0.10 1.86 -17.57
C GLY A 61 -1.05 2.55 -18.26
N GLU A 62 -0.75 3.68 -18.92
CA GLU A 62 -1.75 4.52 -19.57
C GLU A 62 -2.52 3.79 -20.66
N LEU A 63 -1.82 3.08 -21.53
CA LEU A 63 -2.45 2.28 -22.58
C LEU A 63 -3.38 1.20 -22.02
N HIS A 64 -3.01 0.59 -20.91
CA HIS A 64 -3.85 -0.41 -20.24
C HIS A 64 -5.19 0.22 -19.80
N LEU A 65 -5.15 1.38 -19.14
CA LEU A 65 -6.34 2.10 -18.71
C LEU A 65 -7.18 2.62 -19.89
N GLU A 66 -6.55 3.04 -20.99
CA GLU A 66 -7.26 3.43 -22.22
C GLU A 66 -8.02 2.25 -22.83
N VAL A 67 -7.40 1.06 -22.90
CA VAL A 67 -8.06 -0.15 -23.42
C VAL A 67 -9.26 -0.53 -22.55
N ILE A 68 -9.12 -0.43 -21.21
CA ILE A 68 -10.23 -0.67 -20.28
C ILE A 68 -11.35 0.35 -20.49
N GLY A 69 -11.02 1.63 -20.59
CA GLY A 69 -11.99 2.69 -20.88
C GLY A 69 -12.78 2.42 -22.18
N GLN A 70 -12.08 2.10 -23.27
CA GLN A 70 -12.72 1.73 -24.54
C GLN A 70 -13.58 0.47 -24.42
N ARG A 71 -13.18 -0.50 -23.59
CA ARG A 71 -13.96 -1.71 -23.35
C ARG A 71 -15.26 -1.40 -22.61
N ILE A 72 -15.23 -0.50 -21.63
CA ILE A 72 -16.42 -0.02 -20.90
C ILE A 72 -17.39 0.65 -21.90
N GLU A 73 -16.91 1.58 -22.73
CA GLU A 73 -17.72 2.28 -23.70
C GLU A 73 -18.35 1.33 -24.73
N ARG A 74 -17.55 0.42 -25.33
CA ARG A 74 -18.03 -0.48 -26.39
C ARG A 74 -18.95 -1.57 -25.90
N ASN A 75 -18.65 -2.19 -24.76
CA ASN A 75 -19.38 -3.36 -24.27
C ASN A 75 -20.62 -2.99 -23.48
N GLN A 76 -20.55 -1.89 -22.73
CA GLN A 76 -21.62 -1.45 -21.84
C GLN A 76 -22.40 -0.25 -22.39
N GLY A 77 -21.84 0.42 -23.41
CA GLY A 77 -22.45 1.59 -24.01
C GLY A 77 -22.51 2.81 -23.06
N ILE A 78 -21.57 2.88 -22.12
CA ILE A 78 -21.47 3.96 -21.14
C ILE A 78 -20.38 4.91 -21.63
N PRO A 79 -20.72 6.13 -22.09
CA PRO A 79 -19.71 7.13 -22.42
C PRO A 79 -19.08 7.65 -21.13
N ILE A 80 -17.74 7.59 -21.07
CA ILE A 80 -16.95 7.97 -19.91
C ILE A 80 -16.04 9.17 -20.21
N ASN A 81 -15.74 9.96 -19.18
CA ASN A 81 -14.64 10.91 -19.18
C ASN A 81 -13.52 10.36 -18.29
N THR A 82 -12.29 10.45 -18.73
CA THR A 82 -11.12 10.08 -17.92
C THR A 82 -10.30 11.32 -17.62
N GLY A 83 -9.85 11.45 -16.38
CA GLY A 83 -8.95 12.53 -15.95
C GLY A 83 -7.51 12.32 -16.43
N GLU A 84 -6.65 13.26 -16.07
CA GLU A 84 -5.21 13.15 -16.31
C GLU A 84 -4.63 11.98 -15.47
N PRO A 85 -3.65 11.26 -15.99
CA PRO A 85 -3.03 10.16 -15.26
C PRO A 85 -2.24 10.68 -14.05
N ILE A 86 -2.44 10.04 -12.91
CA ILE A 86 -1.72 10.31 -11.67
C ILE A 86 -0.75 9.14 -11.43
N VAL A 87 0.51 9.45 -11.20
CA VAL A 87 1.52 8.46 -10.82
C VAL A 87 1.28 8.04 -9.38
N VAL A 88 1.31 6.74 -9.13
CA VAL A 88 1.14 6.20 -7.77
C VAL A 88 2.48 6.25 -7.05
N TYR A 89 2.61 7.19 -6.12
CA TYR A 89 3.77 7.28 -5.24
C TYR A 89 3.58 6.45 -3.98
N ARG A 90 4.67 6.18 -3.30
CA ARG A 90 4.70 5.55 -1.97
C ARG A 90 5.69 6.28 -1.09
N GLU A 91 5.46 6.24 0.21
CA GLU A 91 6.42 6.73 1.19
C GLU A 91 7.13 5.55 1.86
N ALA A 92 8.44 5.66 2.11
CA ALA A 92 9.18 4.59 2.78
C ALA A 92 10.27 5.14 3.71
N PRO A 93 10.45 4.57 4.92
CA PRO A 93 11.54 4.92 5.81
C PRO A 93 12.88 4.49 5.20
N GLN A 94 13.95 5.26 5.47
CA GLN A 94 15.30 4.96 4.99
C GLN A 94 16.24 4.49 6.10
N ASN A 95 15.94 4.85 7.33
CA ASN A 95 16.74 4.57 8.51
C ASN A 95 15.83 4.13 9.66
N GLU A 96 16.44 3.57 10.69
CA GLU A 96 15.78 3.36 11.97
C GLU A 96 15.52 4.70 12.67
N SER A 97 14.31 4.89 13.19
CA SER A 97 13.96 6.03 14.01
C SER A 97 14.36 5.81 15.47
N ARG A 98 14.45 6.89 16.22
CA ARG A 98 14.42 6.80 17.68
C ARG A 98 13.03 6.40 18.15
N GLU A 99 12.92 5.98 19.41
CA GLU A 99 11.64 5.84 20.07
C GLU A 99 10.94 7.20 20.18
N VAL A 100 9.73 7.27 19.66
CA VAL A 100 8.91 8.50 19.61
C VAL A 100 7.67 8.31 20.49
N GLU A 101 7.35 9.33 21.28
CA GLU A 101 6.15 9.37 22.11
C GLU A 101 5.00 10.05 21.36
N GLY A 102 3.88 9.35 21.21
CA GLY A 102 2.58 9.94 20.82
C GLY A 102 1.68 10.15 22.02
N ARG A 103 0.97 11.26 22.05
CA ARG A 103 0.11 11.65 23.18
C ARG A 103 -1.33 11.83 22.74
N SER A 104 -2.24 11.30 23.55
CA SER A 104 -3.66 11.57 23.32
C SER A 104 -4.02 13.04 23.60
N PRO A 105 -5.04 13.60 22.90
CA PRO A 105 -5.48 14.98 23.11
C PRO A 105 -5.77 15.35 24.56
N ASN A 106 -6.27 14.39 25.35
CA ASN A 106 -6.49 14.57 26.79
C ASN A 106 -5.22 14.40 27.65
N ASN A 107 -4.05 14.07 27.05
CA ASN A 107 -2.77 13.77 27.71
C ASN A 107 -2.77 12.61 28.73
N HIS A 108 -3.79 11.75 28.70
CA HIS A 108 -3.89 10.62 29.62
C HIS A 108 -3.26 9.32 29.06
N ASN A 109 -3.16 9.21 27.73
CA ASN A 109 -2.58 8.05 27.08
C ASN A 109 -1.32 8.42 26.33
N ARG A 110 -0.36 7.51 26.31
CA ARG A 110 0.91 7.67 25.58
C ARG A 110 1.29 6.35 24.94
N PHE A 111 1.85 6.42 23.75
CA PHE A 111 2.37 5.29 23.00
C PHE A 111 3.81 5.59 22.60
N TYR A 112 4.68 4.59 22.73
CA TYR A 112 6.11 4.71 22.42
C TYR A 112 6.41 3.79 21.24
N ILE A 113 6.74 4.38 20.10
CA ILE A 113 6.88 3.70 18.83
C ILE A 113 8.22 4.02 18.21
N SER A 114 8.88 3.04 17.61
CA SER A 114 9.96 3.24 16.66
C SER A 114 9.64 2.56 15.34
N ILE A 115 10.29 3.02 14.27
CA ILE A 115 10.10 2.51 12.91
C ILE A 115 11.46 2.28 12.28
N GLU A 116 11.59 1.18 11.56
CA GLU A 116 12.75 0.86 10.74
C GLU A 116 12.32 0.32 9.37
N PRO A 117 13.16 0.44 8.32
CA PRO A 117 12.87 -0.14 7.03
C PRO A 117 12.87 -1.67 7.08
N LEU A 118 11.86 -2.30 6.48
CA LEU A 118 11.84 -3.73 6.23
C LEU A 118 12.83 -4.12 5.11
N GLY A 119 13.39 -5.32 5.20
CA GLY A 119 14.19 -5.89 4.13
C GLY A 119 13.36 -6.10 2.85
N GLU A 120 13.99 -5.94 1.69
CA GLU A 120 13.33 -6.08 0.39
C GLU A 120 12.69 -7.47 0.22
N ASP A 121 13.35 -8.54 0.66
CA ASP A 121 12.84 -9.91 0.56
C ASP A 121 11.56 -10.11 1.41
N ILE A 122 11.48 -9.47 2.58
CA ILE A 122 10.27 -9.51 3.43
C ILE A 122 9.12 -8.78 2.75
N VAL A 123 9.38 -7.58 2.20
CA VAL A 123 8.39 -6.79 1.46
C VAL A 123 7.87 -7.58 0.26
N GLU A 124 8.75 -8.26 -0.48
CA GLU A 124 8.37 -9.09 -1.62
C GLU A 124 7.52 -10.30 -1.20
N THR A 125 7.88 -10.98 -0.12
CA THR A 125 7.11 -12.11 0.44
C THR A 125 5.68 -11.69 0.81
N ILE A 126 5.51 -10.51 1.43
CA ILE A 126 4.18 -9.98 1.74
C ILE A 126 3.42 -9.64 0.46
N LYS A 127 4.06 -8.98 -0.51
CA LYS A 127 3.46 -8.64 -1.82
C LYS A 127 3.01 -9.87 -2.61
N MET A 128 3.73 -10.96 -2.49
CA MET A 128 3.38 -12.24 -3.11
C MET A 128 2.22 -12.95 -2.41
N GLY A 129 1.71 -12.40 -1.31
CA GLY A 129 0.66 -13.05 -0.52
C GLY A 129 1.15 -14.28 0.27
N GLU A 130 2.47 -14.50 0.34
CA GLU A 130 3.07 -15.61 1.07
C GLU A 130 3.10 -15.37 2.59
N ALA A 131 2.83 -14.12 3.02
CA ALA A 131 2.68 -13.75 4.41
C ALA A 131 1.54 -12.72 4.57
N SER A 132 0.43 -13.14 5.18
CA SER A 132 -0.72 -12.27 5.47
C SER A 132 -1.36 -12.60 6.82
N MET A 133 -2.22 -11.71 7.32
CA MET A 133 -2.94 -11.94 8.58
C MET A 133 -3.99 -13.05 8.46
N ASP A 134 -4.46 -13.36 7.25
CA ASP A 134 -5.45 -14.41 6.99
C ASP A 134 -4.84 -15.82 7.02
N MET A 135 -3.51 -15.91 7.01
CA MET A 135 -2.79 -17.18 7.07
C MET A 135 -2.65 -17.70 8.51
N PRO A 136 -2.49 -19.02 8.70
CA PRO A 136 -2.12 -19.57 9.99
C PRO A 136 -0.82 -18.94 10.51
N GLU A 137 -0.81 -18.57 11.78
CA GLU A 137 0.33 -17.86 12.42
C GLU A 137 1.68 -18.57 12.17
N LEU A 138 1.70 -19.90 12.23
CA LEU A 138 2.93 -20.67 12.05
C LEU A 138 3.48 -20.53 10.63
N GLU A 139 2.62 -20.64 9.62
CA GLU A 139 3.00 -20.54 8.20
C GLU A 139 3.50 -19.13 7.89
N ARG A 140 2.78 -18.11 8.35
CA ARG A 140 3.19 -16.70 8.21
C ARG A 140 4.57 -16.45 8.82
N ARG A 141 4.83 -16.98 10.03
CA ARG A 141 6.11 -16.82 10.73
C ARG A 141 7.24 -17.52 10.00
N GLU A 142 7.02 -18.73 9.49
CA GLU A 142 8.01 -19.48 8.71
C GLU A 142 8.37 -18.74 7.42
N ALA A 143 7.37 -18.26 6.67
CA ALA A 143 7.59 -17.50 5.44
C ALA A 143 8.42 -16.20 5.68
N LEU A 144 8.07 -15.42 6.72
CA LEU A 144 8.79 -14.19 7.04
C LEU A 144 10.22 -14.47 7.57
N GLN A 145 10.43 -15.57 8.30
CA GLN A 145 11.77 -15.98 8.74
C GLN A 145 12.63 -16.44 7.55
N GLU A 146 12.08 -17.16 6.59
CA GLU A 146 12.76 -17.54 5.36
C GLU A 146 13.13 -16.29 4.52
N ALA A 147 12.31 -15.27 4.55
CA ALA A 147 12.58 -13.96 3.94
C ALA A 147 13.58 -13.10 4.74
N GLY A 148 14.10 -13.59 5.87
CA GLY A 148 15.16 -12.93 6.64
C GLY A 148 14.68 -12.14 7.87
N MET A 149 13.41 -12.25 8.28
CA MET A 149 12.93 -11.65 9.51
C MET A 149 13.52 -12.36 10.73
N ASP A 150 13.85 -11.58 11.77
CA ASP A 150 14.33 -12.14 13.03
C ASP A 150 13.26 -13.04 13.67
N LYS A 151 13.73 -14.08 14.35
CA LYS A 151 12.84 -15.05 14.97
C LYS A 151 11.99 -14.46 16.10
N ASP A 152 12.57 -13.58 16.89
CA ASP A 152 11.86 -12.94 18.00
C ASP A 152 10.83 -11.94 17.47
N ASP A 153 11.17 -11.19 16.42
CA ASP A 153 10.27 -10.28 15.74
C ASP A 153 9.06 -11.01 15.13
N SER A 154 9.31 -12.12 14.45
CA SER A 154 8.25 -12.93 13.83
C SER A 154 7.24 -13.50 14.84
N GLN A 155 7.61 -13.57 16.13
CA GLN A 155 6.73 -14.01 17.22
C GLN A 155 5.83 -12.89 17.76
N ASN A 156 6.23 -11.64 17.58
CA ASN A 156 5.58 -10.47 18.14
C ASN A 156 4.72 -9.72 17.10
N ILE A 157 4.47 -10.31 15.93
CA ILE A 157 3.64 -9.72 14.89
C ILE A 157 2.21 -9.61 15.38
N GLU A 158 1.74 -8.38 15.54
CA GLU A 158 0.37 -8.07 15.92
C GLU A 158 -0.49 -7.80 14.69
N HIS A 159 0.05 -7.08 13.68
CA HIS A 159 -0.71 -6.73 12.49
C HIS A 159 0.19 -6.54 11.27
N ILE A 160 -0.38 -6.79 10.07
CA ILE A 160 0.23 -6.49 8.76
C ILE A 160 -0.75 -5.64 7.97
N HIS A 161 -0.33 -4.45 7.57
CA HIS A 161 -1.10 -3.54 6.72
C HIS A 161 -0.33 -3.18 5.45
N GLY A 162 -0.84 -3.57 4.29
CA GLY A 162 -0.08 -3.50 3.04
C GLY A 162 1.22 -4.28 3.15
N THR A 163 2.36 -3.59 3.06
CA THR A 163 3.70 -4.18 3.24
C THR A 163 4.36 -3.72 4.55
N ASN A 164 3.58 -3.26 5.51
CA ASN A 164 4.06 -2.79 6.79
C ASN A 164 3.69 -3.77 7.89
N ILE A 165 4.54 -3.94 8.88
CA ILE A 165 4.36 -4.88 9.99
C ILE A 165 4.37 -4.12 11.32
N LEU A 166 3.37 -4.36 12.16
CA LEU A 166 3.35 -3.93 13.56
C LEU A 166 3.80 -5.07 14.46
N LEU A 167 4.78 -4.79 15.32
CA LEU A 167 5.19 -5.66 16.42
C LEU A 167 4.69 -5.12 17.75
N ASP A 168 4.14 -5.98 18.58
CA ASP A 168 3.89 -5.67 19.98
C ASP A 168 5.04 -6.20 20.84
N GLU A 169 5.91 -5.32 21.29
CA GLU A 169 7.01 -5.62 22.21
C GLU A 169 6.69 -5.29 23.68
N THR A 170 5.47 -4.85 23.94
CA THR A 170 5.05 -4.44 25.28
C THR A 170 4.99 -5.64 26.23
N LYS A 171 5.19 -5.38 27.51
CA LYS A 171 5.12 -6.42 28.54
C LYS A 171 4.16 -6.02 29.66
N GLY A 172 3.02 -6.69 29.70
CA GLY A 172 2.09 -6.58 30.82
C GLY A 172 1.43 -5.20 30.96
N ILE A 173 1.22 -4.50 29.87
CA ILE A 173 0.52 -3.22 29.85
C ILE A 173 -0.96 -3.45 30.15
N GLN A 174 -1.43 -2.85 31.24
CA GLN A 174 -2.82 -2.94 31.61
C GLN A 174 -3.72 -2.25 30.60
N HIS A 175 -4.81 -2.89 30.17
CA HIS A 175 -5.80 -2.41 29.21
C HIS A 175 -5.33 -2.29 27.73
N LEU A 176 -4.10 -2.71 27.40
CA LEU A 176 -3.62 -2.62 26.01
C LEU A 176 -4.44 -3.53 25.09
N ASN A 177 -4.72 -4.78 25.51
CA ASN A 177 -5.50 -5.72 24.70
C ASN A 177 -6.90 -5.19 24.34
N GLU A 178 -7.53 -4.41 25.27
CA GLU A 178 -8.83 -3.78 25.02
C GLU A 178 -8.74 -2.58 24.07
N THR A 179 -7.52 -2.06 23.87
CA THR A 179 -7.27 -0.82 23.13
C THR A 179 -6.55 -1.13 21.81
N MET A 180 -6.06 -2.37 21.61
CA MET A 180 -5.24 -2.75 20.46
C MET A 180 -5.95 -2.51 19.12
N GLU A 181 -7.25 -2.78 19.03
CA GLU A 181 -8.03 -2.47 17.82
C GLU A 181 -7.93 -0.99 17.43
N LEU A 182 -7.97 -0.07 18.41
CA LEU A 182 -7.82 1.37 18.16
C LEU A 182 -6.37 1.77 17.83
N VAL A 183 -5.40 1.00 18.34
CA VAL A 183 -3.99 1.19 17.96
C VAL A 183 -3.78 0.81 16.50
N ILE A 184 -4.35 -0.33 16.09
CA ILE A 184 -4.30 -0.79 14.69
C ILE A 184 -5.00 0.21 13.78
N GLU A 185 -6.21 0.67 14.11
CA GLU A 185 -6.94 1.67 13.34
C GLU A 185 -6.13 2.96 13.17
N GLY A 186 -5.53 3.48 14.25
CA GLY A 186 -4.69 4.68 14.18
C GLY A 186 -3.37 4.47 13.41
N LEU A 187 -2.85 3.25 13.40
CA LEU A 187 -1.72 2.86 12.58
C LEU A 187 -2.09 2.81 11.09
N GLU A 188 -3.19 2.15 10.75
CA GLU A 188 -3.68 2.06 9.37
C GLU A 188 -3.94 3.44 8.79
N GLU A 189 -4.64 4.33 9.51
CA GLU A 189 -4.83 5.73 9.08
C GLU A 189 -3.49 6.46 8.84
N ALA A 190 -2.49 6.22 9.68
CA ALA A 190 -1.18 6.86 9.54
C ALA A 190 -0.36 6.31 8.38
N LEU A 191 -0.55 5.03 8.03
CA LEU A 191 0.15 4.38 6.93
C LEU A 191 -0.51 4.64 5.57
N ASP A 192 -1.82 4.85 5.56
CA ASP A 192 -2.54 5.20 4.33
C ASP A 192 -2.35 6.67 3.95
N ASP A 193 -2.12 7.55 4.93
CA ASP A 193 -1.89 8.99 4.76
C ASP A 193 -0.50 9.35 5.31
N GLY A 194 0.55 9.09 4.55
CA GLY A 194 1.94 9.32 4.95
C GLY A 194 2.28 10.79 5.23
N PRO A 195 3.23 11.07 6.12
CA PRO A 195 3.50 12.43 6.62
C PRO A 195 4.23 13.35 5.63
N LEU A 196 4.73 12.85 4.51
CA LEU A 196 5.53 13.63 3.56
C LEU A 196 4.68 14.23 2.44
N ALA A 197 3.86 13.41 1.80
CA ALA A 197 3.07 13.78 0.63
C ALA A 197 1.64 13.23 0.68
N SER A 198 1.19 12.70 1.82
CA SER A 198 -0.08 11.99 1.97
C SER A 198 -0.19 10.78 1.03
N GLU A 199 0.94 10.14 0.75
CA GLU A 199 0.97 8.91 -0.05
C GLU A 199 1.12 7.70 0.88
N PRO A 200 0.54 6.54 0.53
CA PRO A 200 0.62 5.38 1.38
C PRO A 200 2.05 4.94 1.68
N VAL A 201 2.29 4.56 2.93
CA VAL A 201 3.60 4.10 3.42
C VAL A 201 3.81 2.63 3.10
N GLN A 202 5.02 2.25 2.72
CA GLN A 202 5.40 0.87 2.46
C GLN A 202 6.73 0.48 3.10
N GLY A 203 6.87 -0.81 3.39
CA GLY A 203 8.13 -1.42 3.80
C GLY A 203 8.62 -0.94 5.16
N SER A 204 7.71 -0.76 6.12
CA SER A 204 8.01 -0.30 7.47
C SER A 204 7.81 -1.42 8.49
N LEU A 205 8.79 -1.62 9.37
CA LEU A 205 8.64 -2.39 10.59
C LEU A 205 8.40 -1.42 11.74
N ILE A 206 7.22 -1.49 12.34
CA ILE A 206 6.77 -0.62 13.40
C ILE A 206 6.81 -1.39 14.72
N ARG A 207 7.53 -0.88 15.73
CA ARG A 207 7.67 -1.48 17.05
C ARG A 207 6.90 -0.66 18.08
N LEU A 208 5.91 -1.25 18.72
CA LEU A 208 5.26 -0.69 19.88
C LEU A 208 6.02 -1.17 21.13
N HIS A 209 6.86 -0.30 21.71
CA HIS A 209 7.73 -0.64 22.82
C HIS A 209 7.02 -0.57 24.18
N ASP A 210 6.21 0.47 24.37
CA ASP A 210 5.49 0.69 25.64
C ASP A 210 4.23 1.52 25.39
N ALA A 211 3.27 1.41 26.31
CA ALA A 211 2.09 2.26 26.34
C ALA A 211 1.70 2.62 27.77
N ARG A 212 1.23 3.82 27.97
CA ARG A 212 0.62 4.25 29.24
C ARG A 212 -0.82 4.62 28.98
N LEU A 213 -1.71 3.86 29.55
CA LEU A 213 -3.14 3.98 29.31
C LEU A 213 -3.85 4.39 30.61
N HIS A 214 -4.85 5.25 30.49
CA HIS A 214 -5.68 5.64 31.63
C HIS A 214 -6.54 4.46 32.09
N GLU A 215 -6.77 4.32 33.41
CA GLU A 215 -7.56 3.22 33.99
C GLU A 215 -9.02 3.25 33.53
N ASP A 216 -9.60 4.46 33.41
CA ASP A 216 -10.98 4.64 32.99
C ASP A 216 -11.10 4.59 31.45
N ALA A 217 -11.93 3.67 30.95
CA ALA A 217 -12.18 3.47 29.52
C ALA A 217 -12.71 4.71 28.80
N ILE A 218 -13.40 5.63 29.48
CA ILE A 218 -13.92 6.86 28.89
C ILE A 218 -12.79 7.77 28.37
N HIS A 219 -11.59 7.63 28.92
CA HIS A 219 -10.40 8.37 28.52
C HIS A 219 -9.54 7.66 27.48
N ARG A 220 -9.91 6.42 27.07
CA ARG A 220 -9.22 5.56 26.09
C ARG A 220 -10.05 5.33 24.82
N GLY A 221 -11.04 6.16 24.54
CA GLY A 221 -11.89 6.01 23.36
C GLY A 221 -11.16 6.38 22.05
N PRO A 222 -11.79 6.10 20.88
CA PRO A 222 -11.20 6.34 19.55
C PRO A 222 -10.64 7.74 19.38
N ALA A 223 -11.39 8.78 19.77
CA ALA A 223 -10.96 10.18 19.71
C ALA A 223 -9.70 10.53 20.53
N GLN A 224 -9.19 9.59 21.34
CA GLN A 224 -7.99 9.78 22.14
C GLN A 224 -6.85 8.90 21.65
N VAL A 225 -7.13 7.62 21.35
CA VAL A 225 -6.11 6.64 20.98
C VAL A 225 -5.65 6.81 19.54
N ILE A 226 -6.58 6.87 18.59
CA ILE A 226 -6.28 6.98 17.17
C ILE A 226 -5.35 8.17 16.86
N PRO A 227 -5.67 9.43 17.29
CA PRO A 227 -4.78 10.55 17.05
C PRO A 227 -3.40 10.41 17.71
N ALA A 228 -3.33 9.78 18.88
CA ALA A 228 -2.06 9.59 19.58
C ALA A 228 -1.13 8.61 18.86
N VAL A 229 -1.67 7.50 18.35
CA VAL A 229 -0.92 6.52 17.57
C VAL A 229 -0.50 7.13 16.23
N ARG A 230 -1.42 7.78 15.52
CA ARG A 230 -1.13 8.47 14.26
C ARG A 230 0.00 9.50 14.43
N GLU A 231 -0.04 10.32 15.48
CA GLU A 231 1.03 11.27 15.79
C GLU A 231 2.38 10.57 16.03
N ALA A 232 2.39 9.47 16.80
CA ALA A 232 3.61 8.72 17.08
C ALA A 232 4.20 8.13 15.79
N VAL A 233 3.37 7.48 14.96
CA VAL A 233 3.78 6.87 13.70
C VAL A 233 4.33 7.92 12.73
N HIS A 234 3.61 9.02 12.50
CA HIS A 234 4.07 10.10 11.62
C HIS A 234 5.40 10.71 12.08
N ASN A 235 5.54 10.98 13.38
CA ASN A 235 6.78 11.53 13.92
C ASN A 235 7.94 10.52 13.83
N ALA A 236 7.69 9.23 14.03
CA ALA A 236 8.69 8.19 13.86
C ALA A 236 9.11 8.03 12.38
N LEU A 237 8.17 8.08 11.44
CA LEU A 237 8.46 8.08 10.00
C LEU A 237 9.33 9.27 9.57
N ILE A 238 9.05 10.47 10.09
CA ILE A 238 9.88 11.66 9.83
C ILE A 238 11.28 11.47 10.40
N ASP A 239 11.39 10.96 11.63
CA ASP A 239 12.70 10.69 12.26
C ASP A 239 13.48 9.58 11.52
N ALA A 240 12.78 8.61 10.92
CA ALA A 240 13.32 7.57 10.07
C ALA A 240 13.78 8.06 8.68
N SER A 241 13.76 9.36 8.43
CA SER A 241 14.14 9.97 7.15
C SER A 241 13.32 9.44 5.96
N ILE A 242 12.02 9.46 6.10
CA ILE A 242 11.07 9.00 5.08
C ILE A 242 11.31 9.68 3.72
N LYS A 243 11.17 8.93 2.64
CA LYS A 243 11.30 9.39 1.25
C LYS A 243 10.11 8.99 0.41
N LEU A 244 9.83 9.81 -0.60
CA LEU A 244 8.90 9.50 -1.65
C LEU A 244 9.55 8.56 -2.67
N LEU A 245 8.86 7.48 -3.03
CA LEU A 245 9.26 6.49 -4.01
C LEU A 245 8.37 6.62 -5.25
N GLU A 246 9.01 6.58 -6.42
CA GLU A 246 8.35 6.49 -7.72
C GLU A 246 8.26 5.03 -8.16
N PRO A 247 7.17 4.62 -8.83
CA PRO A 247 7.09 3.27 -9.40
C PRO A 247 8.08 3.14 -10.57
N ILE A 248 8.88 2.07 -10.55
CA ILE A 248 9.81 1.73 -11.63
C ILE A 248 9.36 0.43 -12.27
N GLN A 249 9.18 0.44 -13.60
CA GLN A 249 8.83 -0.74 -14.38
C GLN A 249 10.04 -1.31 -15.11
N GLN A 250 10.15 -2.63 -15.10
CA GLN A 250 11.06 -3.34 -15.98
C GLN A 250 10.37 -3.62 -17.33
N VAL A 251 10.87 -3.01 -18.41
CA VAL A 251 10.32 -3.20 -19.75
C VAL A 251 11.27 -4.04 -20.59
N ARG A 252 10.75 -5.11 -21.19
CA ARG A 252 11.46 -5.91 -22.18
C ARG A 252 10.88 -5.65 -23.57
N ILE A 253 11.75 -5.22 -24.49
CA ILE A 253 11.36 -4.89 -25.88
C ILE A 253 12.13 -5.78 -26.83
N ASP A 254 11.43 -6.65 -27.55
CA ASP A 254 12.01 -7.53 -28.56
C ASP A 254 11.74 -6.92 -29.96
N VAL A 255 12.80 -6.51 -30.66
CA VAL A 255 12.71 -5.91 -31.99
C VAL A 255 13.65 -6.58 -32.98
N PRO A 256 13.33 -6.59 -34.30
CA PRO A 256 14.26 -6.99 -35.33
C PRO A 256 15.53 -6.13 -35.32
N ASN A 257 16.66 -6.73 -35.69
CA ASN A 257 17.98 -6.06 -35.67
C ASN A 257 18.00 -4.72 -36.39
N ASP A 258 17.25 -4.60 -37.52
CA ASP A 258 17.20 -3.39 -38.36
C ASP A 258 16.49 -2.21 -37.65
N HIS A 259 15.69 -2.48 -36.63
CA HIS A 259 14.94 -1.47 -35.88
C HIS A 259 15.53 -1.18 -34.49
N MET A 260 16.62 -1.85 -34.11
CA MET A 260 17.22 -1.70 -32.77
C MET A 260 17.65 -0.26 -32.47
N GLY A 261 18.20 0.44 -33.47
CA GLY A 261 18.63 1.83 -33.32
C GLY A 261 17.46 2.80 -33.11
N ALA A 262 16.36 2.59 -33.80
CA ALA A 262 15.14 3.39 -33.62
C ALA A 262 14.51 3.13 -32.26
N ALA A 263 14.35 1.86 -31.88
CA ALA A 263 13.80 1.49 -30.57
C ALA A 263 14.65 2.04 -29.41
N SER A 264 15.98 1.93 -29.50
CA SER A 264 16.88 2.50 -28.50
C SER A 264 16.77 4.02 -28.40
N GLY A 265 16.59 4.71 -29.53
CA GLY A 265 16.39 6.15 -29.57
C GLY A 265 15.08 6.59 -28.89
N GLU A 266 13.99 5.90 -29.15
CA GLU A 266 12.69 6.16 -28.53
C GLU A 266 12.73 5.90 -27.01
N ILE A 267 13.35 4.78 -26.58
CA ILE A 267 13.50 4.47 -25.17
C ILE A 267 14.32 5.55 -24.45
N GLN A 268 15.43 6.00 -25.04
CA GLN A 268 16.27 7.06 -24.46
C GLN A 268 15.55 8.41 -24.40
N ALA A 269 14.65 8.67 -25.34
CA ALA A 269 13.86 9.90 -25.35
C ALA A 269 12.74 9.87 -24.30
N ALA A 270 12.15 8.68 -24.05
CA ALA A 270 11.07 8.49 -23.08
C ALA A 270 11.57 8.33 -21.64
N VAL A 271 12.80 7.85 -21.42
CA VAL A 271 13.34 7.52 -20.10
C VAL A 271 14.59 8.34 -19.82
N ALA A 272 14.53 9.24 -18.84
CA ALA A 272 15.69 10.02 -18.40
C ALA A 272 16.74 9.18 -17.65
N ALA A 273 16.44 7.93 -17.27
CA ALA A 273 17.34 7.00 -16.59
C ALA A 273 17.64 5.78 -17.47
N SER A 274 18.91 5.52 -17.66
CA SER A 274 19.45 4.55 -18.61
C SER A 274 19.12 3.10 -18.30
N THR A 275 18.61 2.41 -19.28
CA THR A 275 18.42 0.98 -19.32
C THR A 275 19.61 0.28 -19.98
N ILE A 276 20.01 -0.86 -19.43
CA ILE A 276 21.06 -1.72 -20.00
C ILE A 276 20.50 -2.40 -21.24
N CYS A 277 21.00 -2.02 -22.42
CA CYS A 277 20.66 -2.69 -23.69
C CYS A 277 21.57 -3.91 -23.88
N THR A 278 21.06 -5.13 -23.65
CA THR A 278 21.81 -6.37 -23.93
C THR A 278 21.46 -6.90 -25.32
N ARG A 279 22.47 -7.02 -26.19
CA ARG A 279 22.33 -7.65 -27.51
C ARG A 279 22.39 -9.18 -27.34
N LYS A 280 21.26 -9.87 -27.61
CA LYS A 280 21.28 -11.32 -27.78
C LYS A 280 21.66 -11.61 -29.25
N ALA A 281 22.83 -12.20 -29.47
CA ALA A 281 23.18 -12.75 -30.78
C ALA A 281 22.32 -14.00 -31.02
N THR A 282 21.59 -13.99 -32.13
CA THR A 282 20.95 -15.19 -32.70
C THR A 282 21.99 -16.01 -33.44
#